data_399f1ff6e2de7957755c1867aa90a55c
#
_entry.id   399f1ff6e2de7957755c1867aa90a55c
#
_cell.length_a   1.000
_cell.length_b   1.000
_cell.length_c   1.000
_cell.angle_alpha   90.00
_cell.angle_beta   90.00
_cell.angle_gamma   90.00
#
_symmetry.space_group_name_H-M   'P 1'
#
loop_
_entity.id
_entity.type
_entity.pdbx_description
1 polymer ?
#
loop_
_entity_poly.entity_id
_entity_poly.type
_entity_poly.pdbx_seq_one_letter_code
_entity_poly.pdbx_strand_id
1 'polypeptide(L)'
;NTKEVINEWDFRKILDFNRETVIDKISVNHLLDWLHLNSLVYDEESNSIIASSRNQSTVVKFDKDTSEIKWILAPHYGWNDELKKYLLKPIGNDFEWSYAQHTPSLTKDGNLVIFDNGNFRSYELEKAVLAHNNYSRAVEYEIDEENMTVNQVWQYGKERGNELYCAYLGAVRILENNNRLICFGGITKDIFGNPIDDMKSNRMKNQITIVEISKGKVVFEVKLRDTDITKPIGYKCYRAEKINLY
;
A
#
# COMPACT_ATOMS: atom_id res chain seq x y z
N ASN A 1 -7.75 -12.46 29.64
CA ASN A 1 -6.78 -11.81 28.75
C ASN A 1 -5.49 -11.56 29.54
N THR A 2 -4.48 -12.45 29.38
CA THR A 2 -3.24 -12.47 30.16
C THR A 2 -2.28 -11.35 29.78
N LYS A 3 -2.47 -10.69 28.62
CA LYS A 3 -1.55 -9.72 28.01
C LYS A 3 -0.16 -10.31 27.71
N GLU A 4 -0.06 -11.64 27.63
CA GLU A 4 1.19 -12.31 27.25
C GLU A 4 1.45 -12.16 25.74
N VAL A 5 2.73 -11.96 25.39
CA VAL A 5 3.18 -12.05 23.99
C VAL A 5 3.21 -13.54 23.63
N ILE A 6 2.38 -13.94 22.66
CA ILE A 6 2.27 -15.34 22.23
C ILE A 6 3.11 -15.65 20.97
N ASN A 7 3.39 -14.62 20.16
CA ASN A 7 4.23 -14.76 18.95
C ASN A 7 5.04 -13.47 18.74
N GLU A 8 6.25 -13.64 18.22
CA GLU A 8 7.15 -12.54 17.84
C GLU A 8 7.87 -12.91 16.54
N TRP A 9 7.95 -11.98 15.59
CA TRP A 9 8.63 -12.19 14.31
C TRP A 9 9.71 -11.14 14.09
N ASP A 10 10.94 -11.60 13.89
CA ASP A 10 12.08 -10.75 13.52
C ASP A 10 12.19 -10.66 11.98
N PHE A 11 11.71 -9.58 11.40
CA PHE A 11 11.69 -9.40 9.94
C PHE A 11 13.10 -9.34 9.31
N ARG A 12 14.16 -9.10 10.07
CA ARG A 12 15.53 -9.21 9.56
C ARG A 12 15.92 -10.64 9.22
N LYS A 13 15.17 -11.63 9.72
CA LYS A 13 15.31 -13.04 9.40
C LYS A 13 14.36 -13.51 8.29
N ILE A 14 13.32 -12.74 8.02
CA ILE A 14 12.28 -13.05 7.03
C ILE A 14 12.60 -12.37 5.70
N LEU A 15 13.03 -11.10 5.72
CA LEU A 15 13.31 -10.31 4.52
C LEU A 15 14.79 -9.92 4.43
N ASP A 16 15.20 -9.48 3.23
CA ASP A 16 16.57 -9.02 2.98
C ASP A 16 16.77 -7.62 3.57
N PHE A 17 17.47 -7.57 4.70
CA PHE A 17 17.81 -6.31 5.38
C PHE A 17 18.74 -5.41 4.55
N ASN A 18 19.49 -5.98 3.61
CA ASN A 18 20.43 -5.23 2.77
C ASN A 18 19.80 -4.70 1.48
N ARG A 19 18.51 -5.04 1.21
CA ARG A 19 17.82 -4.56 0.03
C ARG A 19 17.49 -3.08 0.14
N GLU A 20 18.00 -2.29 -0.80
CA GLU A 20 17.72 -0.85 -0.90
C GLU A 20 16.67 -0.54 -1.96
N THR A 21 15.79 0.41 -1.65
CA THR A 21 14.76 0.95 -2.55
C THR A 21 15.01 2.44 -2.85
N VAL A 22 14.22 3.03 -3.75
CA VAL A 22 14.29 4.48 -3.99
C VAL A 22 13.92 5.27 -2.73
N ILE A 23 13.00 4.76 -1.90
CA ILE A 23 12.63 5.41 -0.63
C ILE A 23 13.84 5.47 0.31
N ASP A 24 14.61 4.40 0.41
CA ASP A 24 15.82 4.36 1.23
C ASP A 24 16.89 5.34 0.73
N LYS A 25 17.09 5.41 -0.59
CA LYS A 25 18.07 6.30 -1.22
C LYS A 25 17.73 7.78 -1.05
N ILE A 26 16.45 8.13 -0.99
CA ILE A 26 15.98 9.52 -0.78
C ILE A 26 15.91 9.86 0.71
N SER A 27 15.66 8.87 1.58
CA SER A 27 15.55 9.07 3.02
C SER A 27 16.91 9.13 3.69
N VAL A 28 17.19 10.21 4.41
CA VAL A 28 18.39 10.31 5.26
C VAL A 28 18.36 9.39 6.48
N ASN A 29 17.26 8.69 6.73
CA ASN A 29 17.04 7.85 7.91
C ASN A 29 16.76 6.38 7.56
N HIS A 30 17.22 5.88 6.42
CA HIS A 30 16.92 4.51 5.96
C HIS A 30 17.35 3.43 6.96
N LEU A 31 18.45 3.60 7.65
CA LEU A 31 18.93 2.64 8.65
C LEU A 31 18.02 2.51 9.87
N LEU A 32 17.21 3.53 10.16
CA LEU A 32 16.30 3.55 11.30
C LEU A 32 14.90 3.02 10.93
N ASP A 33 14.53 3.04 9.66
CA ASP A 33 13.19 2.67 9.20
C ASP A 33 13.23 1.96 7.83
N TRP A 34 14.11 0.96 7.68
CA TRP A 34 14.27 0.21 6.43
C TRP A 34 12.99 -0.52 6.00
N LEU A 35 12.20 -0.99 6.95
CA LEU A 35 11.01 -1.81 6.72
C LEU A 35 9.72 -0.99 6.66
N HIS A 36 9.49 -0.15 7.66
CA HIS A 36 8.23 0.56 7.87
C HIS A 36 7.02 -0.36 7.74
N LEU A 37 6.94 -1.35 8.63
CA LEU A 37 5.81 -2.28 8.66
C LEU A 37 4.54 -1.52 9.03
N ASN A 38 3.56 -1.49 8.13
CA ASN A 38 2.38 -0.65 8.27
C ASN A 38 1.06 -1.41 8.40
N SER A 39 1.06 -2.71 8.10
CA SER A 39 -0.16 -3.53 8.23
C SER A 39 0.17 -5.01 8.33
N LEU A 40 -0.68 -5.73 9.08
CA LEU A 40 -0.67 -7.17 9.21
C LEU A 40 -2.09 -7.70 9.00
N VAL A 41 -2.21 -8.83 8.31
CA VAL A 41 -3.45 -9.60 8.17
C VAL A 41 -3.17 -11.03 8.60
N TYR A 42 -4.04 -11.61 9.41
CA TYR A 42 -4.02 -13.04 9.70
C TYR A 42 -4.94 -13.76 8.72
N ASP A 43 -4.37 -14.68 7.97
CA ASP A 43 -5.07 -15.61 7.11
C ASP A 43 -5.29 -16.91 7.89
N GLU A 44 -6.50 -17.06 8.42
CA GLU A 44 -6.87 -18.22 9.27
C GLU A 44 -6.85 -19.52 8.47
N GLU A 45 -7.24 -19.51 7.20
CA GLU A 45 -7.35 -20.68 6.37
C GLU A 45 -5.99 -21.38 6.17
N SER A 46 -4.95 -20.59 5.98
CA SER A 46 -3.59 -21.08 5.76
C SER A 46 -2.66 -20.95 6.97
N ASN A 47 -3.19 -20.51 8.14
CA ASN A 47 -2.42 -20.22 9.35
C ASN A 47 -1.22 -19.29 9.07
N SER A 48 -1.44 -18.22 8.32
CA SER A 48 -0.37 -17.37 7.83
C SER A 48 -0.56 -15.90 8.18
N ILE A 49 0.55 -15.18 8.21
CA ILE A 49 0.58 -13.73 8.33
C ILE A 49 0.90 -13.12 6.97
N ILE A 50 0.10 -12.13 6.55
CA ILE A 50 0.39 -11.28 5.40
C ILE A 50 0.81 -9.92 5.94
N ALA A 51 2.06 -9.54 5.72
CA ALA A 51 2.65 -8.31 6.22
C ALA A 51 3.00 -7.36 5.08
N SER A 52 2.68 -6.07 5.26
CA SER A 52 3.00 -5.02 4.31
C SER A 52 4.12 -4.13 4.82
N SER A 53 5.17 -4.00 4.04
CA SER A 53 6.30 -3.11 4.26
C SER A 53 6.29 -1.97 3.25
N ARG A 54 6.09 -0.74 3.76
CA ARG A 54 6.06 0.48 2.94
C ARG A 54 7.39 0.74 2.25
N ASN A 55 8.47 0.81 3.01
CA ASN A 55 9.76 1.26 2.48
C ASN A 55 10.40 0.21 1.58
N GLN A 56 10.10 -1.06 1.78
CA GLN A 56 10.52 -2.13 0.88
C GLN A 56 9.58 -2.36 -0.30
N SER A 57 8.42 -1.65 -0.37
CA SER A 57 7.37 -1.87 -1.39
C SER A 57 7.06 -3.36 -1.55
N THR A 58 6.84 -4.04 -0.43
CA THR A 58 6.75 -5.50 -0.35
C THR A 58 5.52 -5.90 0.47
N VAL A 59 4.79 -6.89 -0.02
CA VAL A 59 3.86 -7.67 0.78
C VAL A 59 4.41 -9.10 0.86
N VAL A 60 4.52 -9.65 2.05
CA VAL A 60 5.03 -10.99 2.28
C VAL A 60 4.01 -11.82 3.03
N LYS A 61 3.78 -13.06 2.59
CA LYS A 61 3.02 -14.07 3.33
C LYS A 61 3.98 -15.12 3.89
N PHE A 62 3.84 -15.41 5.17
CA PHE A 62 4.65 -16.42 5.84
C PHE A 62 3.81 -17.18 6.86
N ASP A 63 4.22 -18.40 7.14
CA ASP A 63 3.59 -19.23 8.17
C ASP A 63 3.76 -18.61 9.55
N LYS A 64 2.65 -18.52 10.30
CA LYS A 64 2.59 -17.82 11.60
C LYS A 64 3.49 -18.45 12.65
N ASP A 65 3.66 -19.78 12.64
CA ASP A 65 4.35 -20.51 13.69
C ASP A 65 5.82 -20.78 13.35
N THR A 66 6.12 -21.08 12.07
CA THR A 66 7.49 -21.38 11.59
C THR A 66 8.24 -20.19 11.03
N SER A 67 7.54 -19.13 10.64
CA SER A 67 8.06 -17.97 9.89
C SER A 67 8.54 -18.34 8.47
N GLU A 68 8.23 -19.51 7.96
CA GLU A 68 8.57 -19.90 6.59
C GLU A 68 7.79 -19.05 5.58
N ILE A 69 8.52 -18.45 4.63
CA ILE A 69 7.91 -17.61 3.59
C ILE A 69 7.14 -18.49 2.62
N LYS A 70 5.88 -18.12 2.36
CA LYS A 70 5.05 -18.73 1.32
C LYS A 70 5.22 -18.01 0.00
N TRP A 71 5.11 -16.68 0.00
CA TRP A 71 5.35 -15.84 -1.18
C TRP A 71 5.72 -14.39 -0.82
N ILE A 72 6.32 -13.71 -1.79
CA ILE A 72 6.64 -12.29 -1.76
C ILE A 72 6.04 -11.60 -2.99
N LEU A 73 5.16 -10.63 -2.78
CA LEU A 73 4.65 -9.73 -3.80
C LEU A 73 5.47 -8.44 -3.76
N ALA A 74 6.39 -8.30 -4.67
CA ALA A 74 7.26 -7.12 -4.81
C ALA A 74 7.92 -7.12 -6.20
N PRO A 75 8.32 -5.96 -6.74
CA PRO A 75 9.19 -5.92 -7.90
C PRO A 75 10.49 -6.71 -7.68
N HIS A 76 10.95 -7.39 -8.72
CA HIS A 76 12.02 -8.39 -8.66
C HIS A 76 13.44 -7.81 -8.53
N TYR A 77 13.58 -6.51 -8.27
CA TYR A 77 14.85 -5.84 -8.20
C TYR A 77 15.46 -5.89 -6.78
N GLY A 78 16.78 -6.11 -6.72
CA GLY A 78 17.59 -5.99 -5.50
C GLY A 78 17.46 -7.12 -4.48
N TRP A 79 16.76 -8.21 -4.80
CA TRP A 79 16.63 -9.36 -3.91
C TRP A 79 17.87 -10.26 -3.95
N ASN A 80 18.28 -10.78 -2.80
CA ASN A 80 19.29 -11.83 -2.72
C ASN A 80 18.78 -13.16 -3.32
N ASP A 81 19.69 -14.07 -3.65
CA ASP A 81 19.33 -15.30 -4.37
C ASP A 81 18.47 -16.26 -3.54
N GLU A 82 18.56 -16.23 -2.22
CA GLU A 82 17.79 -17.08 -1.32
C GLU A 82 16.29 -16.74 -1.34
N LEU A 83 15.96 -15.45 -1.48
CA LEU A 83 14.59 -14.96 -1.46
C LEU A 83 13.92 -14.93 -2.85
N LYS A 84 14.70 -14.96 -3.93
CA LYS A 84 14.15 -14.93 -5.31
C LYS A 84 13.15 -16.03 -5.60
N LYS A 85 13.29 -17.20 -4.99
CA LYS A 85 12.38 -18.35 -5.18
C LYS A 85 10.95 -18.11 -4.65
N TYR A 86 10.80 -17.13 -3.75
CA TYR A 86 9.50 -16.77 -3.16
C TYR A 86 8.81 -15.61 -3.89
N LEU A 87 9.47 -14.99 -4.86
CA LEU A 87 8.90 -13.88 -5.62
C LEU A 87 7.80 -14.37 -6.55
N LEU A 88 6.60 -13.78 -6.42
CA LEU A 88 5.50 -14.04 -7.32
C LEU A 88 5.82 -13.50 -8.72
N LYS A 89 5.53 -14.30 -9.75
CA LYS A 89 5.72 -13.94 -11.15
C LYS A 89 4.47 -13.26 -11.68
N PRO A 90 4.57 -12.03 -12.22
CA PRO A 90 3.42 -11.37 -12.77
C PRO A 90 2.95 -12.06 -14.06
N ILE A 91 1.63 -12.18 -14.21
CA ILE A 91 0.97 -12.64 -15.43
C ILE A 91 -0.06 -11.61 -15.88
N GLY A 92 -0.47 -11.69 -17.14
CA GLY A 92 -1.39 -10.71 -17.75
C GLY A 92 -0.69 -9.47 -18.29
N ASN A 93 -1.35 -8.78 -19.22
CA ASN A 93 -0.77 -7.63 -19.92
C ASN A 93 -0.88 -6.30 -19.14
N ASP A 94 -1.83 -6.21 -18.21
CA ASP A 94 -2.15 -4.99 -17.48
C ASP A 94 -1.57 -4.98 -16.07
N PHE A 95 -0.66 -5.91 -15.76
CA PHE A 95 -0.04 -6.02 -14.45
C PHE A 95 0.89 -4.83 -14.16
N GLU A 96 0.73 -4.24 -12.99
CA GLU A 96 1.63 -3.21 -12.46
C GLU A 96 1.95 -3.48 -11.00
N TRP A 97 3.22 -3.33 -10.62
CA TRP A 97 3.65 -3.43 -9.24
C TRP A 97 3.04 -2.31 -8.37
N SER A 98 2.83 -2.63 -7.10
CA SER A 98 2.53 -1.63 -6.07
C SER A 98 3.81 -1.09 -5.43
N TYR A 99 3.76 0.17 -4.99
CA TYR A 99 4.88 0.85 -4.36
C TYR A 99 4.43 1.57 -3.09
N ALA A 100 5.19 1.40 -2.01
CA ALA A 100 4.92 2.02 -0.71
C ALA A 100 3.49 1.77 -0.18
N GLN A 101 2.92 0.63 -0.51
CA GLN A 101 1.52 0.27 -0.28
C GLN A 101 1.16 0.18 1.21
N HIS A 102 -0.15 0.26 1.48
CA HIS A 102 -0.76 0.15 2.80
C HIS A 102 -1.92 -0.85 2.80
N THR A 103 -2.31 -1.28 3.98
CA THR A 103 -3.57 -1.96 4.30
C THR A 103 -3.93 -3.14 3.39
N PRO A 104 -3.09 -4.21 3.28
CA PRO A 104 -3.52 -5.45 2.67
C PRO A 104 -4.78 -5.99 3.37
N SER A 105 -5.66 -6.58 2.60
CA SER A 105 -6.83 -7.32 3.07
C SER A 105 -7.18 -8.43 2.10
N LEU A 106 -7.87 -9.46 2.55
CA LEU A 106 -8.32 -10.56 1.71
C LEU A 106 -9.80 -10.36 1.35
N THR A 107 -10.14 -10.63 0.10
CA THR A 107 -11.54 -10.79 -0.33
C THR A 107 -12.09 -12.14 0.15
N LYS A 108 -13.40 -12.35 0.00
CA LYS A 108 -14.03 -13.65 0.29
C LYS A 108 -13.52 -14.77 -0.63
N ASP A 109 -13.05 -14.40 -1.82
CA ASP A 109 -12.51 -15.33 -2.81
C ASP A 109 -10.99 -15.55 -2.65
N GLY A 110 -10.38 -14.98 -1.59
CA GLY A 110 -8.95 -15.13 -1.29
C GLY A 110 -8.03 -14.15 -2.02
N ASN A 111 -8.54 -13.25 -2.87
CA ASN A 111 -7.73 -12.26 -3.54
C ASN A 111 -7.16 -11.22 -2.55
N LEU A 112 -5.96 -10.76 -2.83
CA LEU A 112 -5.30 -9.71 -2.05
C LEU A 112 -5.69 -8.32 -2.56
N VAL A 113 -6.29 -7.50 -1.71
CA VAL A 113 -6.57 -6.09 -2.00
C VAL A 113 -5.62 -5.21 -1.19
N ILE A 114 -5.01 -4.22 -1.84
CA ILE A 114 -4.09 -3.27 -1.18
C ILE A 114 -4.33 -1.84 -1.66
N PHE A 115 -3.95 -0.88 -0.84
CA PHE A 115 -3.84 0.52 -1.23
C PHE A 115 -2.41 0.80 -1.68
N ASP A 116 -2.22 0.96 -3.00
CA ASP A 116 -0.95 1.25 -3.64
C ASP A 116 -0.72 2.78 -3.65
N ASN A 117 0.14 3.28 -2.77
CA ASN A 117 0.47 4.70 -2.69
C ASN A 117 1.22 5.18 -3.93
N GLY A 118 2.03 4.32 -4.52
CA GLY A 118 2.73 4.59 -5.77
C GLY A 118 3.98 5.45 -5.65
N ASN A 119 4.56 5.60 -4.45
CA ASN A 119 5.75 6.44 -4.29
C ASN A 119 6.85 6.04 -5.25
N PHE A 120 7.27 7.01 -6.09
CA PHE A 120 8.36 6.92 -7.04
C PHE A 120 8.22 5.87 -8.16
N ARG A 121 7.40 4.83 -8.02
CA ARG A 121 7.13 3.74 -8.99
C ARG A 121 8.37 3.23 -9.73
N SER A 122 9.51 3.18 -9.06
CA SER A 122 10.79 2.73 -9.60
C SER A 122 11.70 2.22 -8.49
N TYR A 123 12.68 1.40 -8.88
CA TYR A 123 13.85 1.02 -8.05
C TYR A 123 15.13 1.76 -8.48
N GLU A 124 15.07 2.47 -9.59
CA GLU A 124 16.13 3.31 -10.10
C GLU A 124 15.78 4.78 -9.82
N LEU A 125 16.66 5.49 -9.13
CA LEU A 125 16.41 6.88 -8.72
C LEU A 125 16.15 7.78 -9.94
N GLU A 126 16.86 7.55 -11.03
CA GLU A 126 16.77 8.33 -12.26
C GLU A 126 15.44 8.12 -13.01
N LYS A 127 14.76 7.02 -12.73
CA LYS A 127 13.46 6.66 -13.30
C LYS A 127 12.30 6.93 -12.33
N ALA A 128 12.57 7.56 -11.20
CA ALA A 128 11.56 7.85 -10.19
C ALA A 128 10.44 8.74 -10.73
N VAL A 129 9.20 8.29 -10.58
CA VAL A 129 8.01 9.05 -10.98
C VAL A 129 7.62 9.97 -9.84
N LEU A 130 7.73 11.28 -10.06
CA LEU A 130 7.40 12.29 -9.05
C LEU A 130 5.89 12.59 -9.01
N ALA A 131 5.44 13.18 -7.91
CA ALA A 131 4.03 13.42 -7.57
C ALA A 131 3.18 13.98 -8.72
N HIS A 132 3.70 14.90 -9.51
CA HIS A 132 2.94 15.55 -10.60
C HIS A 132 2.59 14.61 -11.78
N ASN A 133 3.32 13.51 -11.94
CA ASN A 133 3.07 12.48 -12.97
C ASN A 133 2.63 11.14 -12.36
N ASN A 134 2.38 11.12 -11.05
CA ASN A 134 2.13 9.91 -10.31
C ASN A 134 0.64 9.74 -9.96
N TYR A 135 0.29 8.58 -9.42
CA TYR A 135 -1.04 8.23 -8.98
C TYR A 135 -0.99 7.27 -7.79
N SER A 136 -2.06 7.26 -6.99
CA SER A 136 -2.36 6.20 -6.02
C SER A 136 -3.62 5.46 -6.43
N ARG A 137 -3.74 4.20 -6.01
CA ARG A 137 -4.87 3.37 -6.37
C ARG A 137 -5.18 2.31 -5.33
N ALA A 138 -6.41 1.84 -5.30
CA ALA A 138 -6.73 0.53 -4.77
C ALA A 138 -6.51 -0.49 -5.87
N VAL A 139 -5.91 -1.62 -5.57
CA VAL A 139 -5.63 -2.70 -6.52
C VAL A 139 -5.93 -4.05 -5.91
N GLU A 140 -6.46 -4.98 -6.70
CA GLU A 140 -6.76 -6.36 -6.33
C GLU A 140 -5.92 -7.31 -7.16
N TYR A 141 -5.26 -8.22 -6.47
CA TYR A 141 -4.40 -9.25 -7.05
C TYR A 141 -4.97 -10.63 -6.74
N GLU A 142 -5.09 -11.45 -7.76
CA GLU A 142 -5.30 -12.89 -7.66
C GLU A 142 -3.93 -13.56 -7.59
N ILE A 143 -3.71 -14.37 -6.55
CA ILE A 143 -2.43 -15.04 -6.30
C ILE A 143 -2.64 -16.54 -6.42
N ASP A 144 -1.86 -17.18 -7.29
CA ASP A 144 -1.76 -18.63 -7.41
C ASP A 144 -0.48 -19.07 -6.67
N GLU A 145 -0.68 -19.57 -5.45
CA GLU A 145 0.42 -20.01 -4.58
C GLU A 145 1.10 -21.29 -5.11
N GLU A 146 0.39 -22.14 -5.85
CA GLU A 146 0.94 -23.38 -6.42
C GLU A 146 1.92 -23.07 -7.57
N ASN A 147 1.53 -22.15 -8.48
CA ASN A 147 2.35 -21.78 -9.62
C ASN A 147 3.24 -20.55 -9.35
N MET A 148 3.14 -19.96 -8.15
CA MET A 148 3.87 -18.76 -7.75
C MET A 148 3.65 -17.60 -8.72
N THR A 149 2.38 -17.37 -9.12
CA THR A 149 2.02 -16.28 -10.03
C THR A 149 1.06 -15.29 -9.39
N VAL A 150 1.03 -14.10 -9.95
CA VAL A 150 0.13 -13.03 -9.53
C VAL A 150 -0.47 -12.33 -10.76
N ASN A 151 -1.79 -12.14 -10.74
CA ASN A 151 -2.55 -11.44 -11.76
C ASN A 151 -3.22 -10.21 -11.16
N GLN A 152 -3.18 -9.07 -11.85
CA GLN A 152 -3.95 -7.90 -11.47
C GLN A 152 -5.35 -8.00 -12.05
N VAL A 153 -6.37 -8.19 -11.19
CA VAL A 153 -7.76 -8.42 -11.64
C VAL A 153 -8.63 -7.19 -11.56
N TRP A 154 -8.25 -6.18 -10.77
CA TRP A 154 -9.00 -4.94 -10.65
C TRP A 154 -8.13 -3.80 -10.12
N GLN A 155 -8.48 -2.56 -10.47
CA GLN A 155 -7.93 -1.36 -9.84
C GLN A 155 -8.90 -0.18 -9.95
N TYR A 156 -8.71 0.84 -9.08
CA TYR A 156 -9.32 2.16 -9.18
C TYR A 156 -8.39 3.24 -8.62
N GLY A 157 -8.24 4.33 -9.35
CA GLY A 157 -7.48 5.52 -8.95
C GLY A 157 -6.40 5.92 -9.96
N LYS A 158 -5.85 4.98 -10.74
CA LYS A 158 -4.85 5.26 -11.78
C LYS A 158 -5.38 6.27 -12.81
N GLU A 159 -6.61 6.11 -13.24
CA GLU A 159 -7.32 6.97 -14.21
C GLU A 159 -7.56 8.40 -13.70
N ARG A 160 -7.44 8.60 -12.37
CA ARG A 160 -7.55 9.92 -11.72
C ARG A 160 -6.21 10.63 -11.62
N GLY A 161 -5.11 9.96 -11.95
CA GLY A 161 -3.76 10.52 -11.94
C GLY A 161 -3.40 11.16 -10.60
N ASN A 162 -2.73 12.29 -10.66
CA ASN A 162 -2.23 12.99 -9.48
C ASN A 162 -3.31 13.69 -8.63
N GLU A 163 -4.56 13.74 -9.09
CA GLU A 163 -5.67 14.26 -8.30
C GLU A 163 -5.78 13.50 -6.97
N LEU A 164 -5.64 12.16 -7.02
CA LEU A 164 -5.74 11.27 -5.88
C LEU A 164 -4.37 10.76 -5.38
N TYR A 165 -3.27 11.33 -5.85
CA TYR A 165 -1.95 10.90 -5.39
C TYR A 165 -1.78 11.12 -3.88
N CYS A 166 -1.49 10.04 -3.19
CA CYS A 166 -1.48 9.92 -1.75
C CYS A 166 -0.13 9.33 -1.33
N ALA A 167 0.86 10.19 -1.05
CA ALA A 167 2.24 9.77 -0.79
C ALA A 167 2.40 8.95 0.51
N TYR A 168 1.39 8.93 1.38
CA TYR A 168 1.37 8.19 2.64
C TYR A 168 -0.06 7.99 3.12
N LEU A 169 -0.27 7.10 4.10
CA LEU A 169 -1.59 6.71 4.58
C LEU A 169 -2.44 6.07 3.46
N GLY A 170 -3.73 6.00 3.68
CA GLY A 170 -4.68 5.42 2.74
C GLY A 170 -5.04 3.98 3.06
N ALA A 171 -6.24 3.62 2.64
CA ALA A 171 -6.77 2.28 2.88
C ALA A 171 -7.82 1.90 1.85
N VAL A 172 -7.98 0.61 1.64
CA VAL A 172 -9.11 0.03 0.94
C VAL A 172 -9.78 -1.03 1.83
N ARG A 173 -11.10 -1.03 1.87
CA ARG A 173 -11.91 -2.02 2.57
C ARG A 173 -12.93 -2.64 1.63
N ILE A 174 -13.09 -3.94 1.76
CA ILE A 174 -14.20 -4.67 1.15
C ILE A 174 -15.38 -4.57 2.11
N LEU A 175 -16.49 -4.03 1.64
CA LEU A 175 -17.74 -3.94 2.38
C LEU A 175 -18.54 -5.26 2.28
N GLU A 176 -19.52 -5.46 3.17
CA GLU A 176 -20.35 -6.68 3.18
C GLU A 176 -21.08 -6.96 1.84
N ASN A 177 -21.46 -5.89 1.13
CA ASN A 177 -22.07 -5.94 -0.19
C ASN A 177 -21.08 -6.09 -1.35
N ASN A 178 -19.81 -6.42 -1.03
CA ASN A 178 -18.69 -6.53 -1.96
C ASN A 178 -18.31 -5.21 -2.68
N ASN A 179 -18.81 -4.06 -2.21
CA ASN A 179 -18.30 -2.77 -2.65
C ASN A 179 -16.90 -2.52 -2.05
N ARG A 180 -16.14 -1.64 -2.70
CA ARG A 180 -14.82 -1.22 -2.21
C ARG A 180 -14.90 0.21 -1.70
N LEU A 181 -14.62 0.41 -0.41
CA LEU A 181 -14.50 1.73 0.21
C LEU A 181 -13.02 2.10 0.25
N ILE A 182 -12.66 3.15 -0.48
CA ILE A 182 -11.27 3.59 -0.65
C ILE A 182 -11.11 4.93 0.03
N CYS A 183 -10.11 5.05 0.91
CA CYS A 183 -9.72 6.28 1.58
C CYS A 183 -8.37 6.76 1.03
N PHE A 184 -8.37 7.78 0.22
CA PHE A 184 -7.17 8.53 -0.17
C PHE A 184 -6.90 9.57 0.92
N GLY A 185 -6.29 9.12 2.03
CA GLY A 185 -6.27 9.86 3.29
C GLY A 185 -5.06 10.77 3.50
N GLY A 186 -4.05 10.72 2.61
CA GLY A 186 -2.83 11.51 2.68
C GLY A 186 -2.50 12.22 1.36
N ILE A 187 -3.51 12.74 0.65
CA ILE A 187 -3.30 13.54 -0.55
C ILE A 187 -2.62 14.84 -0.13
N THR A 188 -1.38 15.03 -0.57
CA THR A 188 -0.56 16.18 -0.17
C THR A 188 -0.32 17.12 -1.35
N LYS A 189 -0.63 18.39 -1.15
CA LYS A 189 -0.48 19.44 -2.15
C LYS A 189 0.27 20.65 -1.56
N ASP A 190 0.93 21.42 -2.42
CA ASP A 190 1.45 22.72 -2.03
C ASP A 190 0.32 23.76 -1.88
N ILE A 191 0.68 24.97 -1.53
CA ILE A 191 -0.28 26.09 -1.38
C ILE A 191 -0.93 26.52 -2.71
N PHE A 192 -0.37 26.11 -3.85
CA PHE A 192 -0.90 26.36 -5.19
C PHE A 192 -1.78 25.20 -5.71
N GLY A 193 -1.87 24.12 -4.94
CA GLY A 193 -2.65 22.94 -5.29
C GLY A 193 -1.91 21.89 -6.11
N ASN A 194 -0.60 22.03 -6.31
CA ASN A 194 0.20 21.02 -6.99
C ASN A 194 0.53 19.86 -6.05
N PRO A 195 0.48 18.60 -6.53
CA PRO A 195 0.88 17.46 -5.74
C PRO A 195 2.38 17.50 -5.42
N ILE A 196 2.75 17.08 -4.22
CA ILE A 196 4.14 17.07 -3.75
C ILE A 196 4.50 15.74 -3.09
N ASP A 197 5.78 15.36 -3.23
CA ASP A 197 6.36 14.18 -2.57
C ASP A 197 6.92 14.50 -1.18
N ASP A 198 7.19 15.77 -0.88
CA ASP A 198 7.75 16.21 0.39
C ASP A 198 6.68 16.32 1.49
N MET A 199 6.61 15.28 2.31
CA MET A 199 5.69 15.20 3.45
C MET A 199 6.12 16.03 4.68
N LYS A 200 7.28 16.65 4.64
CA LYS A 200 7.83 17.46 5.74
C LYS A 200 7.76 18.97 5.45
N SER A 201 7.27 19.37 4.29
CA SER A 201 7.16 20.77 3.92
C SER A 201 6.17 21.50 4.83
N ASN A 202 6.60 22.62 5.40
CA ASN A 202 5.73 23.55 6.17
C ASN A 202 4.63 24.20 5.30
N ARG A 203 4.69 24.02 4.00
CA ARG A 203 3.74 24.59 3.02
C ARG A 203 2.77 23.57 2.46
N MET A 204 2.76 22.33 3.00
CA MET A 204 1.87 21.29 2.52
C MET A 204 0.45 21.49 3.04
N LYS A 205 -0.51 21.15 2.21
CA LYS A 205 -1.93 20.98 2.53
C LYS A 205 -2.33 19.56 2.28
N ASN A 206 -2.83 18.88 3.31
CA ASN A 206 -3.43 17.58 3.19
C ASN A 206 -4.92 17.69 2.92
N GLN A 207 -5.42 16.81 2.10
CA GLN A 207 -6.85 16.62 1.89
C GLN A 207 -7.16 15.12 1.85
N ILE A 208 -8.43 14.80 2.05
CA ILE A 208 -8.92 13.44 2.04
C ILE A 208 -9.95 13.31 0.92
N THR A 209 -9.90 12.21 0.18
CA THR A 209 -10.99 11.81 -0.70
C THR A 209 -11.38 10.38 -0.32
N ILE A 210 -12.68 10.16 -0.07
CA ILE A 210 -13.23 8.83 0.21
C ILE A 210 -14.17 8.48 -0.93
N VAL A 211 -13.99 7.28 -1.51
CA VAL A 211 -14.76 6.81 -2.66
C VAL A 211 -15.33 5.43 -2.35
N GLU A 212 -16.60 5.21 -2.63
CA GLU A 212 -17.18 3.86 -2.65
C GLU A 212 -17.42 3.42 -4.11
N ILE A 213 -16.90 2.25 -4.45
CA ILE A 213 -17.05 1.63 -5.77
C ILE A 213 -17.99 0.44 -5.67
N SER A 214 -19.01 0.43 -6.51
CA SER A 214 -19.94 -0.69 -6.68
C SER A 214 -19.97 -1.10 -8.15
N LYS A 215 -19.71 -2.37 -8.45
CA LYS A 215 -19.74 -2.92 -9.82
C LYS A 215 -18.98 -2.04 -10.83
N GLY A 216 -17.79 -1.59 -10.45
CA GLY A 216 -16.92 -0.74 -11.28
C GLY A 216 -17.34 0.72 -11.42
N LYS A 217 -18.37 1.18 -10.70
CA LYS A 217 -18.85 2.58 -10.74
C LYS A 217 -18.71 3.25 -9.38
N VAL A 218 -18.37 4.53 -9.39
CA VAL A 218 -18.40 5.38 -8.20
C VAL A 218 -19.87 5.59 -7.80
N VAL A 219 -20.21 5.16 -6.58
CA VAL A 219 -21.56 5.33 -6.00
C VAL A 219 -21.58 6.36 -4.87
N PHE A 220 -20.43 6.69 -4.33
CA PHE A 220 -20.24 7.74 -3.32
C PHE A 220 -18.83 8.33 -3.44
N GLU A 221 -18.72 9.64 -3.34
CA GLU A 221 -17.45 10.34 -3.21
C GLU A 221 -17.61 11.55 -2.29
N VAL A 222 -16.68 11.72 -1.35
CA VAL A 222 -16.59 12.90 -0.49
C VAL A 222 -15.15 13.40 -0.43
N LYS A 223 -14.97 14.72 -0.50
CA LYS A 223 -13.68 15.40 -0.36
C LYS A 223 -13.69 16.28 0.89
N LEU A 224 -12.69 16.09 1.74
CA LEU A 224 -12.48 16.88 2.94
C LEU A 224 -11.20 17.69 2.77
N ARG A 225 -11.31 19.00 2.77
CA ARG A 225 -10.19 19.91 2.65
C ARG A 225 -10.36 21.12 3.55
N ASP A 226 -9.26 21.64 4.07
CA ASP A 226 -9.23 22.93 4.73
C ASP A 226 -9.09 24.02 3.67
N THR A 227 -9.98 25.00 3.70
CA THR A 227 -9.98 26.17 2.80
C THR A 227 -9.15 27.32 3.33
N ASP A 228 -8.74 27.29 4.59
CA ASP A 228 -7.87 28.29 5.18
C ASP A 228 -6.42 28.10 4.71
N ILE A 229 -6.02 28.90 3.71
CA ILE A 229 -4.67 28.85 3.13
C ILE A 229 -3.57 29.32 4.10
N THR A 230 -3.92 29.97 5.19
CA THR A 230 -2.94 30.47 6.18
C THR A 230 -2.50 29.36 7.14
N LYS A 231 -3.28 28.29 7.28
CA LYS A 231 -2.96 27.15 8.14
C LYS A 231 -2.28 26.05 7.33
N PRO A 232 -1.07 25.64 7.68
CA PRO A 232 -0.46 24.45 7.13
C PRO A 232 -1.19 23.18 7.58
N ILE A 233 -0.84 22.03 7.00
CA ILE A 233 -1.23 20.67 7.38
C ILE A 233 -2.58 20.22 6.79
N GLY A 234 -3.71 20.90 7.02
CA GLY A 234 -5.04 20.43 6.59
C GLY A 234 -5.48 19.11 7.25
N TYR A 235 -6.33 18.32 6.56
CA TYR A 235 -6.88 17.07 7.08
C TYR A 235 -6.17 15.83 6.50
N LYS A 236 -5.94 14.83 7.36
CA LYS A 236 -5.41 13.53 6.98
C LYS A 236 -6.14 12.41 7.72
N CYS A 237 -6.27 11.25 7.09
CA CYS A 237 -6.96 10.10 7.65
C CYS A 237 -6.25 8.80 7.24
N TYR A 238 -6.17 7.83 8.15
CA TYR A 238 -5.56 6.55 7.80
C TYR A 238 -6.54 5.67 7.01
N ARG A 239 -7.81 5.63 7.42
CA ARG A 239 -8.85 4.77 6.85
C ARG A 239 -10.24 5.37 7.04
N ALA A 240 -11.20 4.87 6.27
CA ALA A 240 -12.61 5.15 6.40
C ALA A 240 -13.38 3.87 6.74
N GLU A 241 -14.48 4.02 7.46
CA GLU A 241 -15.40 2.93 7.79
C GLU A 241 -16.83 3.37 7.47
N LYS A 242 -17.62 2.43 6.97
CA LYS A 242 -19.06 2.60 6.79
C LYS A 242 -19.76 1.95 7.98
N ILE A 243 -20.52 2.74 8.71
CA ILE A 243 -21.30 2.28 9.86
C ILE A 243 -22.78 2.52 9.63
N ASN A 244 -23.60 1.61 10.09
CA ASN A 244 -25.04 1.81 10.18
C ASN A 244 -25.33 2.46 11.51
N LEU A 245 -25.97 3.62 11.48
CA LEU A 245 -26.31 4.39 12.69
C LEU A 245 -27.67 4.00 13.28
N TYR A 246 -28.48 3.22 12.55
CA TYR A 246 -29.84 2.81 12.96
C TYR A 246 -30.10 1.35 12.57
#